data_7d0805cc81921668658a5de9f687434c
#
_entry.id   7d0805cc81921668658a5de9f687434c
#
_cell.length_a   1.000
_cell.length_b   1.000
_cell.length_c   1.000
_cell.angle_alpha   90.00
_cell.angle_beta   90.00
_cell.angle_gamma   90.00
#
_symmetry.space_group_name_H-M   'P 1'
#
loop_
_entity.id
_entity.type
_entity.pdbx_description
1 polymer ?
#
loop_
_entity_poly.entity_id
_entity_poly.type
_entity_poly.pdbx_seq_one_letter_code
_entity_poly.pdbx_strand_id
1 'polypeptide(L)'
;MEKSNKSNRIKIYAFIAFLAGLFSGIFLVFLNNDYEFLRIFWIGALSSFLILLTIWFYIKKIRPVNKPDIIVKELELYKNPKVVLVGGGTGLSTVLKGIKNYASYNHENISAIVTVADDGGSSGKLRRELDIIPPGDIRNCIVALSKEENLLSKLFNFRFKSHGELSGHSFGNLFLAALSGINNGDFEKAVKMACDILAIKGKIIP
;
A
#
# COMPACT_ATOMS: atom_id res chain seq x y z
N MET A 1 -6.31 -18.87 20.83
CA MET A 1 -6.97 -19.52 19.67
C MET A 1 -8.39 -20.04 19.96
N GLU A 2 -8.67 -20.57 21.13
CA GLU A 2 -9.96 -21.22 21.48
C GLU A 2 -11.17 -20.27 21.58
N LYS A 3 -10.99 -19.02 22.09
CA LYS A 3 -12.06 -18.01 22.18
C LYS A 3 -12.59 -17.53 20.83
N SER A 4 -11.73 -17.45 19.76
CA SER A 4 -12.13 -17.06 18.41
C SER A 4 -13.03 -18.12 17.76
N ASN A 5 -12.76 -19.40 18.01
CA ASN A 5 -13.52 -20.50 17.42
C ASN A 5 -14.93 -20.61 18.03
N LYS A 6 -15.08 -20.30 19.33
CA LYS A 6 -16.38 -20.30 20.03
C LYS A 6 -17.29 -19.16 19.56
N SER A 7 -16.73 -17.97 19.31
CA SER A 7 -17.47 -16.81 18.77
C SER A 7 -18.00 -17.08 17.35
N ASN A 8 -17.20 -17.74 16.50
CA ASN A 8 -17.63 -18.06 15.14
C ASN A 8 -18.73 -19.15 15.12
N ARG A 9 -18.68 -20.12 16.02
CA ARG A 9 -19.74 -21.14 16.14
C ARG A 9 -21.08 -20.52 16.56
N ILE A 10 -21.08 -19.60 17.53
CA ILE A 10 -22.31 -18.90 17.97
C ILE A 10 -22.94 -18.11 16.81
N LYS A 11 -22.14 -17.42 16.01
CA LYS A 11 -22.63 -16.68 14.83
C LYS A 11 -23.23 -17.62 13.77
N ILE A 12 -22.64 -18.78 13.57
CA ILE A 12 -23.15 -19.81 12.64
C ILE A 12 -24.50 -20.36 13.13
N TYR A 13 -24.63 -20.68 14.42
CA TYR A 13 -25.88 -21.18 14.96
C TYR A 13 -26.98 -20.12 14.94
N ALA A 14 -26.68 -18.86 15.26
CA ALA A 14 -27.62 -17.75 15.15
C ALA A 14 -28.11 -17.55 13.71
N PHE A 15 -27.21 -17.69 12.73
CA PHE A 15 -27.55 -17.60 11.31
C PHE A 15 -28.44 -18.77 10.84
N ILE A 16 -28.15 -19.99 11.29
CA ILE A 16 -28.97 -21.18 10.97
C ILE A 16 -30.38 -21.03 11.60
N ALA A 17 -30.46 -20.57 12.84
CA ALA A 17 -31.76 -20.33 13.50
C ALA A 17 -32.59 -19.24 12.82
N PHE A 18 -31.94 -18.17 12.35
CA PHE A 18 -32.58 -17.12 11.57
C PHE A 18 -33.13 -17.66 10.24
N LEU A 19 -32.34 -18.48 9.52
CA LEU A 19 -32.80 -19.11 8.29
C LEU A 19 -33.98 -20.06 8.52
N ALA A 20 -33.94 -20.87 9.56
CA ALA A 20 -35.05 -21.76 9.92
C ALA A 20 -36.35 -21.00 10.23
N GLY A 21 -36.26 -19.86 10.93
CA GLY A 21 -37.37 -18.96 11.17
C GLY A 21 -37.95 -18.34 9.90
N LEU A 22 -37.10 -17.92 8.98
CA LEU A 22 -37.49 -17.39 7.66
C LEU A 22 -38.22 -18.46 6.84
N PHE A 23 -37.69 -19.68 6.80
CA PHE A 23 -38.29 -20.79 6.04
C PHE A 23 -39.68 -21.18 6.62
N SER A 24 -39.85 -21.20 7.93
CA SER A 24 -41.16 -21.50 8.57
C SER A 24 -42.19 -20.41 8.26
N GLY A 25 -41.80 -19.13 8.26
CA GLY A 25 -42.66 -18.01 7.88
C GLY A 25 -43.09 -18.06 6.42
N ILE A 26 -42.17 -18.37 5.50
CA ILE A 26 -42.45 -18.54 4.08
C ILE A 26 -43.42 -19.70 3.86
N PHE A 27 -43.20 -20.83 4.55
CA PHE A 27 -44.04 -22.01 4.44
C PHE A 27 -45.49 -21.74 4.88
N LEU A 28 -45.70 -20.99 5.95
CA LEU A 28 -47.03 -20.57 6.40
C LEU A 28 -47.76 -19.68 5.37
N VAL A 29 -47.05 -18.76 4.71
CA VAL A 29 -47.61 -17.91 3.66
C VAL A 29 -47.99 -18.73 2.39
N PHE A 30 -47.22 -19.77 2.08
CA PHE A 30 -47.54 -20.67 0.97
C PHE A 30 -48.75 -21.58 1.19
N LEU A 31 -49.11 -21.85 2.44
CA LEU A 31 -50.27 -22.68 2.79
C LEU A 31 -51.59 -21.91 2.72
N ASN A 32 -51.60 -20.57 2.72
CA ASN A 32 -52.82 -19.77 2.71
C ASN A 32 -53.02 -19.14 1.30
N ASN A 33 -54.15 -19.50 0.66
CA ASN A 33 -54.46 -19.11 -0.73
C ASN A 33 -54.76 -17.61 -0.92
N ASP A 34 -55.04 -16.87 0.16
CA ASP A 34 -55.51 -15.49 0.09
C ASP A 34 -54.34 -14.45 -0.10
N TYR A 35 -53.11 -14.91 -0.19
CA TYR A 35 -51.92 -14.02 -0.22
C TYR A 35 -51.04 -14.19 -1.45
N GLU A 36 -51.61 -14.19 -2.66
CA GLU A 36 -50.82 -14.32 -3.91
C GLU A 36 -49.75 -13.26 -4.04
N PHE A 37 -50.01 -12.01 -3.70
CA PHE A 37 -49.02 -10.91 -3.76
C PHE A 37 -47.82 -11.16 -2.83
N LEU A 38 -48.09 -11.65 -1.61
CA LEU A 38 -47.01 -12.00 -0.68
C LEU A 38 -46.15 -13.17 -1.19
N ARG A 39 -46.73 -14.13 -1.88
CA ARG A 39 -45.99 -15.24 -2.50
C ARG A 39 -44.97 -14.73 -3.53
N ILE A 40 -45.42 -13.88 -4.45
CA ILE A 40 -44.54 -13.29 -5.48
C ILE A 40 -43.43 -12.47 -4.84
N PHE A 41 -43.74 -11.66 -3.85
CA PHE A 41 -42.74 -10.87 -3.11
C PHE A 41 -41.68 -11.75 -2.44
N TRP A 42 -42.10 -12.84 -1.75
CA TRP A 42 -41.16 -13.75 -1.10
C TRP A 42 -40.32 -14.57 -2.07
N ILE A 43 -40.84 -14.95 -3.24
CA ILE A 43 -40.05 -15.61 -4.28
C ILE A 43 -38.99 -14.66 -4.81
N GLY A 44 -39.32 -13.39 -5.04
CA GLY A 44 -38.36 -12.36 -5.45
C GLY A 44 -37.28 -12.09 -4.40
N ALA A 45 -37.65 -12.00 -3.13
CA ALA A 45 -36.71 -11.80 -2.02
C ALA A 45 -35.76 -13.00 -1.88
N LEU A 46 -36.26 -14.22 -1.99
CA LEU A 46 -35.46 -15.44 -1.90
C LEU A 46 -34.47 -15.58 -3.05
N SER A 47 -34.89 -15.27 -4.26
CA SER A 47 -34.01 -15.29 -5.44
C SER A 47 -32.91 -14.25 -5.32
N SER A 48 -33.22 -13.02 -4.89
CA SER A 48 -32.23 -11.95 -4.65
C SER A 48 -31.21 -12.35 -3.57
N PHE A 49 -31.68 -12.96 -2.50
CA PHE A 49 -30.81 -13.46 -1.44
C PHE A 49 -29.87 -14.56 -1.92
N LEU A 50 -30.35 -15.51 -2.72
CA LEU A 50 -29.52 -16.56 -3.32
C LEU A 50 -28.46 -15.99 -4.25
N ILE A 51 -28.80 -14.98 -5.06
CA ILE A 51 -27.86 -14.29 -5.93
C ILE A 51 -26.76 -13.59 -5.10
N LEU A 52 -27.14 -12.85 -4.06
CA LEU A 52 -26.18 -12.19 -3.17
C LEU A 52 -25.28 -13.21 -2.46
N LEU A 53 -25.83 -14.35 -2.07
CA LEU A 53 -25.09 -15.43 -1.40
C LEU A 53 -24.09 -16.09 -2.36
N THR A 54 -24.46 -16.30 -3.62
CA THR A 54 -23.53 -16.82 -4.63
C THR A 54 -22.44 -15.82 -4.96
N ILE A 55 -22.75 -14.52 -5.08
CA ILE A 55 -21.78 -13.46 -5.26
C ILE A 55 -20.82 -13.38 -4.06
N TRP A 56 -21.35 -13.44 -2.84
CA TRP A 56 -20.52 -13.45 -1.61
C TRP A 56 -19.59 -14.66 -1.54
N PHE A 57 -20.09 -15.86 -1.87
CA PHE A 57 -19.28 -17.08 -1.98
C PHE A 57 -18.19 -16.96 -3.07
N TYR A 58 -18.55 -16.37 -4.21
CA TYR A 58 -17.62 -16.14 -5.32
C TYR A 58 -16.53 -15.15 -4.93
N ILE A 59 -16.90 -14.02 -4.30
CA ILE A 59 -15.94 -13.03 -3.77
C ILE A 59 -15.06 -13.64 -2.67
N LYS A 60 -15.61 -14.47 -1.81
CA LYS A 60 -14.85 -15.16 -0.75
C LYS A 60 -13.91 -16.24 -1.32
N LYS A 61 -14.26 -16.85 -2.45
CA LYS A 61 -13.43 -17.83 -3.16
C LYS A 61 -12.34 -17.15 -3.99
N ILE A 62 -12.56 -15.93 -4.47
CA ILE A 62 -11.53 -15.02 -4.96
C ILE A 62 -10.84 -14.42 -3.71
N ARG A 63 -10.24 -15.26 -2.88
CA ARG A 63 -9.24 -14.73 -1.95
C ARG A 63 -8.18 -14.07 -2.82
N PRO A 64 -7.80 -12.80 -2.54
CA PRO A 64 -6.58 -12.30 -3.12
C PRO A 64 -5.55 -13.37 -2.82
N VAL A 65 -4.94 -13.91 -3.87
CA VAL A 65 -3.78 -14.80 -3.68
C VAL A 65 -2.83 -13.97 -2.84
N ASN A 66 -2.70 -14.35 -1.58
CA ASN A 66 -1.71 -13.76 -0.69
C ASN A 66 -0.34 -14.20 -1.25
N LYS A 67 0.04 -13.61 -2.40
CA LYS A 67 1.39 -13.75 -2.96
C LYS A 67 2.51 -13.43 -1.95
N PRO A 68 2.24 -12.59 -0.91
CA PRO A 68 3.20 -12.40 0.17
C PRO A 68 3.62 -13.67 0.88
N ASP A 69 2.70 -14.61 1.11
CA ASP A 69 3.00 -15.77 1.96
C ASP A 69 4.08 -16.71 1.38
N ILE A 70 4.20 -16.79 0.06
CA ILE A 70 5.23 -17.60 -0.58
C ILE A 70 6.60 -16.93 -0.44
N ILE A 71 6.66 -15.62 -0.73
CA ILE A 71 7.90 -14.85 -0.62
C ILE A 71 8.36 -14.76 0.84
N VAL A 72 7.43 -14.57 1.78
CA VAL A 72 7.73 -14.52 3.21
C VAL A 72 8.26 -15.86 3.71
N LYS A 73 7.62 -16.98 3.34
CA LYS A 73 8.05 -18.30 3.77
C LYS A 73 9.44 -18.69 3.24
N GLU A 74 9.77 -18.22 2.05
CA GLU A 74 11.09 -18.44 1.44
C GLU A 74 12.15 -17.52 2.06
N LEU A 75 11.77 -16.32 2.49
CA LEU A 75 12.63 -15.33 3.14
C LEU A 75 12.81 -15.59 4.66
N GLU A 76 11.85 -16.23 5.32
CA GLU A 76 12.00 -16.73 6.71
C GLU A 76 13.07 -17.83 6.83
N LEU A 77 13.43 -18.51 5.72
CA LEU A 77 14.53 -19.46 5.67
C LEU A 77 15.91 -18.79 5.84
N TYR A 78 16.00 -17.49 5.60
CA TYR A 78 17.23 -16.72 5.78
C TYR A 78 17.11 -15.80 7.00
N LYS A 79 17.72 -16.15 8.11
CA LYS A 79 17.84 -15.27 9.27
C LYS A 79 18.48 -13.93 8.84
N ASN A 80 17.67 -12.86 8.72
CA ASN A 80 18.09 -11.50 8.33
C ASN A 80 18.73 -11.38 6.92
N PRO A 81 18.03 -11.71 5.84
CA PRO A 81 18.60 -11.56 4.51
C PRO A 81 18.91 -10.09 4.20
N LYS A 82 20.05 -9.87 3.54
CA LYS A 82 20.35 -8.58 2.91
C LYS A 82 19.62 -8.52 1.58
N VAL A 83 18.81 -7.48 1.38
CA VAL A 83 18.02 -7.28 0.16
C VAL A 83 18.55 -6.09 -0.59
N VAL A 84 18.90 -6.31 -1.85
CA VAL A 84 19.26 -5.24 -2.78
C VAL A 84 18.18 -5.14 -3.85
N LEU A 85 17.63 -3.94 -3.99
CA LEU A 85 16.63 -3.62 -4.99
C LEU A 85 17.21 -2.62 -5.98
N VAL A 86 17.03 -2.87 -7.28
CA VAL A 86 17.52 -2.01 -8.35
C VAL A 86 16.36 -1.56 -9.22
N GLY A 87 16.25 -0.27 -9.49
CA GLY A 87 15.17 0.24 -10.36
C GLY A 87 15.00 1.75 -10.34
N GLY A 88 14.02 2.24 -11.08
CA GLY A 88 13.62 3.65 -11.10
C GLY A 88 12.61 4.00 -9.99
N GLY A 89 12.31 5.30 -9.85
CA GLY A 89 11.59 5.88 -8.72
C GLY A 89 10.25 5.27 -8.36
N THR A 90 9.32 5.19 -9.32
CA THR A 90 7.94 4.76 -8.99
C THR A 90 7.86 3.26 -8.72
N GLY A 91 8.44 2.43 -9.58
CA GLY A 91 8.40 0.98 -9.41
C GLY A 91 9.17 0.54 -8.16
N LEU A 92 10.40 1.03 -8.01
CA LEU A 92 11.26 0.72 -6.88
C LEU A 92 10.64 1.19 -5.55
N SER A 93 10.13 2.41 -5.48
CA SER A 93 9.48 2.94 -4.27
C SER A 93 8.26 2.12 -3.85
N THR A 94 7.48 1.59 -4.81
CA THR A 94 6.35 0.71 -4.51
C THR A 94 6.80 -0.61 -3.89
N VAL A 95 7.87 -1.21 -4.41
CA VAL A 95 8.44 -2.45 -3.86
C VAL A 95 9.03 -2.20 -2.47
N LEU A 96 9.76 -1.09 -2.28
CA LEU A 96 10.32 -0.68 -0.99
C LEU A 96 9.23 -0.54 0.09
N LYS A 97 8.09 0.08 -0.23
CA LYS A 97 6.93 0.17 0.68
C LYS A 97 6.40 -1.22 1.06
N GLY A 98 6.31 -2.12 0.11
CA GLY A 98 5.88 -3.48 0.34
C GLY A 98 6.81 -4.21 1.29
N ILE A 99 8.12 -4.19 1.05
CA ILE A 99 9.12 -4.88 1.87
C ILE A 99 9.23 -4.26 3.27
N LYS A 100 9.18 -2.94 3.39
CA LYS A 100 9.21 -2.24 4.68
C LYS A 100 8.12 -2.70 5.64
N ASN A 101 6.94 -3.01 5.12
CA ASN A 101 5.79 -3.40 5.94
C ASN A 101 5.85 -4.86 6.41
N TYR A 102 6.83 -5.63 5.96
CA TYR A 102 7.06 -6.98 6.47
C TYR A 102 7.79 -6.94 7.81
N ALA A 103 7.09 -7.33 8.87
CA ALA A 103 7.59 -7.30 10.26
C ALA A 103 8.87 -8.13 10.50
N SER A 104 9.18 -9.07 9.62
CA SER A 104 10.34 -9.97 9.71
C SER A 104 11.65 -9.37 9.17
N TYR A 105 11.57 -8.18 8.53
CA TYR A 105 12.75 -7.55 7.95
C TYR A 105 13.43 -6.58 8.89
N ASN A 106 14.74 -6.76 9.09
CA ASN A 106 15.55 -5.67 9.58
C ASN A 106 15.74 -4.65 8.44
N HIS A 107 15.08 -3.50 8.55
CA HIS A 107 15.12 -2.44 7.53
C HIS A 107 16.56 -1.98 7.21
N GLU A 108 17.51 -2.17 8.11
CA GLU A 108 18.93 -1.84 7.90
C GLU A 108 19.58 -2.71 6.84
N ASN A 109 19.00 -3.88 6.55
CA ASN A 109 19.47 -4.80 5.52
C ASN A 109 18.92 -4.51 4.12
N ILE A 110 18.10 -3.46 3.97
CA ILE A 110 17.54 -3.07 2.67
C ILE A 110 18.48 -2.04 2.03
N SER A 111 18.89 -2.31 0.78
CA SER A 111 19.64 -1.38 -0.06
C SER A 111 18.87 -1.15 -1.35
N ALA A 112 18.67 0.11 -1.72
CA ALA A 112 18.03 0.51 -2.97
C ALA A 112 19.06 1.19 -3.88
N ILE A 113 19.33 0.60 -5.04
CA ILE A 113 20.11 1.23 -6.11
C ILE A 113 19.10 1.87 -7.06
N VAL A 114 19.14 3.19 -7.14
CA VAL A 114 18.13 3.97 -7.84
C VAL A 114 18.68 4.51 -9.15
N THR A 115 18.06 4.16 -10.26
CA THR A 115 18.40 4.76 -11.55
C THR A 115 17.95 6.23 -11.57
N VAL A 116 18.85 7.12 -11.98
CA VAL A 116 18.65 8.58 -11.93
C VAL A 116 18.35 9.14 -13.32
N ALA A 117 17.28 8.66 -13.92
CA ALA A 117 16.90 8.97 -15.30
C ALA A 117 15.73 9.98 -15.41
N ASP A 118 15.24 10.56 -14.29
CA ASP A 118 14.10 11.48 -14.29
C ASP A 118 14.50 12.88 -14.76
N ASP A 119 14.35 13.15 -16.06
CA ASP A 119 14.58 14.46 -16.66
C ASP A 119 13.34 15.37 -16.67
N GLY A 120 12.24 14.96 -16.02
CA GLY A 120 10.97 15.68 -16.04
C GLY A 120 10.84 16.78 -14.99
N GLY A 121 10.00 17.78 -15.27
CA GLY A 121 9.52 18.77 -14.31
C GLY A 121 10.58 19.42 -13.42
N SER A 122 10.43 19.31 -12.11
CA SER A 122 11.35 19.88 -11.11
C SER A 122 12.75 19.25 -11.14
N SER A 123 12.84 17.94 -11.34
CA SER A 123 14.13 17.22 -11.39
C SER A 123 14.99 17.67 -12.57
N GLY A 124 14.40 17.77 -13.76
CA GLY A 124 15.10 18.21 -14.97
C GLY A 124 15.51 19.68 -14.91
N LYS A 125 14.72 20.57 -14.25
CA LYS A 125 15.11 21.96 -14.02
C LYS A 125 16.35 22.03 -13.12
N LEU A 126 16.32 21.39 -11.96
CA LEU A 126 17.43 21.41 -11.00
C LEU A 126 18.72 20.79 -11.58
N ARG A 127 18.57 19.72 -12.37
CA ARG A 127 19.71 19.15 -13.09
C ARG A 127 20.40 20.17 -13.98
N ARG A 128 19.63 20.95 -14.76
CA ARG A 128 20.19 21.94 -15.69
C ARG A 128 20.74 23.19 -15.00
N GLU A 129 20.07 23.63 -13.92
CA GLU A 129 20.41 24.88 -13.23
C GLU A 129 21.55 24.70 -12.23
N LEU A 130 21.62 23.55 -11.56
CA LEU A 130 22.55 23.29 -10.46
C LEU A 130 23.58 22.18 -10.79
N ASP A 131 23.54 21.61 -11.99
CA ASP A 131 24.40 20.48 -12.43
C ASP A 131 24.40 19.30 -11.44
N ILE A 132 23.24 18.99 -10.87
CA ILE A 132 23.07 17.88 -9.92
C ILE A 132 22.35 16.68 -10.56
N ILE A 133 22.54 15.53 -9.98
CA ILE A 133 21.77 14.33 -10.32
C ILE A 133 20.27 14.59 -10.08
N PRO A 134 19.36 14.19 -11.01
CA PRO A 134 17.93 14.43 -10.85
C PRO A 134 17.38 13.77 -9.57
N PRO A 135 16.84 14.54 -8.62
CA PRO A 135 16.54 14.04 -7.28
C PRO A 135 15.19 13.31 -7.16
N GLY A 136 14.35 13.31 -8.21
CA GLY A 136 12.96 12.87 -8.11
C GLY A 136 12.79 11.41 -7.69
N ASP A 137 13.53 10.52 -8.31
CA ASP A 137 13.46 9.08 -8.04
C ASP A 137 14.04 8.73 -6.66
N ILE A 138 15.15 9.36 -6.29
CA ILE A 138 15.75 9.26 -4.96
C ILE A 138 14.75 9.72 -3.88
N ARG A 139 14.13 10.87 -4.08
CA ARG A 139 13.07 11.39 -3.18
C ARG A 139 11.96 10.39 -2.95
N ASN A 140 11.46 9.73 -4.00
CA ASN A 140 10.40 8.73 -3.90
C ASN A 140 10.83 7.53 -3.05
N CYS A 141 12.08 7.09 -3.18
CA CYS A 141 12.65 6.00 -2.39
C CYS A 141 12.84 6.38 -0.91
N ILE A 142 13.29 7.62 -0.63
CA ILE A 142 13.40 8.16 0.74
C ILE A 142 12.04 8.14 1.42
N VAL A 143 11.00 8.66 0.76
CA VAL A 143 9.63 8.66 1.29
C VAL A 143 9.14 7.22 1.53
N ALA A 144 9.42 6.30 0.62
CA ALA A 144 9.00 4.91 0.75
C ALA A 144 9.58 4.22 1.99
N LEU A 145 10.83 4.51 2.36
CA LEU A 145 11.52 3.90 3.50
C LEU A 145 11.29 4.64 4.82
N SER A 146 10.68 5.83 4.81
CA SER A 146 10.46 6.61 6.03
C SER A 146 9.43 5.95 6.95
N LYS A 147 9.56 6.12 8.28
CA LYS A 147 8.57 5.67 9.27
C LYS A 147 7.26 6.44 9.13
N GLU A 148 7.35 7.75 9.02
CA GLU A 148 6.22 8.68 8.89
C GLU A 148 5.90 8.94 7.41
N GLU A 149 5.63 7.85 6.67
CA GLU A 149 5.41 7.90 5.22
C GLU A 149 4.36 8.92 4.81
N ASN A 150 3.23 8.98 5.53
CA ASN A 150 2.13 9.88 5.17
C ASN A 150 2.52 11.36 5.30
N LEU A 151 3.19 11.75 6.40
CA LEU A 151 3.62 13.12 6.63
C LEU A 151 4.74 13.50 5.69
N LEU A 152 5.75 12.64 5.57
CA LEU A 152 6.90 12.89 4.71
C LEU A 152 6.51 12.91 3.23
N SER A 153 5.57 12.05 2.82
CA SER A 153 5.02 12.07 1.47
C SER A 153 4.33 13.39 1.15
N LYS A 154 3.51 13.90 2.07
CA LYS A 154 2.86 15.22 1.89
C LYS A 154 3.87 16.34 1.79
N LEU A 155 4.88 16.36 2.67
CA LEU A 155 5.91 17.40 2.70
C LEU A 155 6.81 17.33 1.47
N PHE A 156 7.35 16.17 1.14
CA PHE A 156 8.32 16.02 0.05
C PHE A 156 7.68 16.14 -1.33
N ASN A 157 6.40 15.82 -1.45
CA ASN A 157 5.64 16.02 -2.69
C ASN A 157 4.96 17.39 -2.76
N PHE A 158 5.04 18.20 -1.69
CA PHE A 158 4.53 19.56 -1.74
C PHE A 158 5.21 20.34 -2.87
N ARG A 159 4.40 20.93 -3.76
CA ARG A 159 4.90 21.75 -4.86
C ARG A 159 4.57 23.20 -4.60
N PHE A 160 5.58 24.03 -4.76
CA PHE A 160 5.42 25.47 -4.64
C PHE A 160 4.57 25.99 -5.80
N LYS A 161 3.43 26.61 -5.45
CA LYS A 161 2.55 27.31 -6.38
C LYS A 161 2.84 28.79 -6.25
N SER A 162 3.83 29.28 -6.99
CA SER A 162 4.23 30.69 -7.02
C SER A 162 4.35 31.14 -8.45
N HIS A 163 4.42 32.46 -8.69
CA HIS A 163 4.73 33.02 -10.01
C HIS A 163 6.26 33.23 -10.21
N GLY A 164 7.08 32.83 -9.23
CA GLY A 164 8.55 32.99 -9.27
C GLY A 164 9.30 31.71 -9.61
N GLU A 165 10.60 31.73 -9.43
CA GLU A 165 11.55 30.64 -9.76
C GLU A 165 11.26 29.33 -9.07
N LEU A 166 10.68 29.38 -7.84
CA LEU A 166 10.28 28.17 -7.10
C LEU A 166 9.08 27.44 -7.71
N SER A 167 8.40 28.04 -8.71
CA SER A 167 7.20 27.47 -9.28
C SER A 167 7.39 26.08 -9.85
N GLY A 168 6.56 25.15 -9.37
CA GLY A 168 6.57 23.75 -9.80
C GLY A 168 7.65 22.87 -9.17
N HIS A 169 8.58 23.45 -8.40
CA HIS A 169 9.55 22.67 -7.64
C HIS A 169 8.87 21.96 -6.48
N SER A 170 9.29 20.70 -6.19
CA SER A 170 8.87 20.02 -4.98
C SER A 170 9.81 20.32 -3.84
N PHE A 171 9.30 20.43 -2.62
CA PHE A 171 10.13 20.63 -1.42
C PHE A 171 11.24 19.59 -1.32
N GLY A 172 10.91 18.28 -1.50
CA GLY A 172 11.90 17.22 -1.39
C GLY A 172 13.03 17.31 -2.41
N ASN A 173 12.74 17.77 -3.64
CA ASN A 173 13.80 17.98 -4.63
C ASN A 173 14.72 19.15 -4.24
N LEU A 174 14.14 20.26 -3.73
CA LEU A 174 14.93 21.40 -3.24
C LEU A 174 15.75 21.04 -2.00
N PHE A 175 15.20 20.22 -1.11
CA PHE A 175 15.91 19.71 0.06
C PHE A 175 17.16 18.91 -0.34
N LEU A 176 17.03 17.98 -1.29
CA LEU A 176 18.17 17.20 -1.80
C LEU A 176 19.18 18.07 -2.55
N ALA A 177 18.71 19.06 -3.31
CA ALA A 177 19.58 20.01 -3.99
C ALA A 177 20.39 20.86 -3.00
N ALA A 178 19.76 21.33 -1.91
CA ALA A 178 20.45 22.07 -0.85
C ALA A 178 21.51 21.22 -0.16
N LEU A 179 21.18 19.94 0.15
CA LEU A 179 22.17 19.02 0.74
C LEU A 179 23.33 18.73 -0.23
N SER A 180 23.08 18.64 -1.55
CA SER A 180 24.14 18.51 -2.54
C SER A 180 25.06 19.73 -2.53
N GLY A 181 24.49 20.93 -2.46
CA GLY A 181 25.28 22.16 -2.36
C GLY A 181 26.17 22.21 -1.10
N ILE A 182 25.63 21.79 0.06
CA ILE A 182 26.39 21.71 1.32
C ILE A 182 27.57 20.72 1.19
N ASN A 183 27.40 19.66 0.39
CA ASN A 183 28.44 18.65 0.18
C ASN A 183 29.28 18.87 -1.10
N ASN A 184 29.40 20.12 -1.58
CA ASN A 184 30.21 20.50 -2.72
C ASN A 184 29.83 19.72 -4.02
N GLY A 185 28.54 19.43 -4.22
CA GLY A 185 28.05 18.70 -5.37
C GLY A 185 28.06 17.16 -5.21
N ASP A 186 28.62 16.63 -4.12
CA ASP A 186 28.61 15.18 -3.85
C ASP A 186 27.19 14.71 -3.50
N PHE A 187 26.47 14.27 -4.51
CA PHE A 187 25.06 13.88 -4.38
C PHE A 187 24.88 12.60 -3.57
N GLU A 188 25.83 11.66 -3.59
CA GLU A 188 25.77 10.45 -2.77
C GLU A 188 25.84 10.79 -1.27
N LYS A 189 26.76 11.69 -0.89
CA LYS A 189 26.81 12.22 0.48
C LYS A 189 25.54 12.97 0.87
N ALA A 190 24.97 13.75 -0.06
CA ALA A 190 23.71 14.45 0.17
C ALA A 190 22.57 13.47 0.45
N VAL A 191 22.47 12.38 -0.31
CA VAL A 191 21.45 11.34 -0.09
C VAL A 191 21.65 10.65 1.27
N LYS A 192 22.89 10.31 1.63
CA LYS A 192 23.21 9.73 2.93
C LYS A 192 22.81 10.67 4.06
N MET A 193 23.20 11.95 3.97
CA MET A 193 22.81 12.97 4.96
C MET A 193 21.30 13.14 5.05
N ALA A 194 20.57 13.09 3.93
CA ALA A 194 19.11 13.10 3.92
C ALA A 194 18.53 11.91 4.69
N CYS A 195 19.08 10.71 4.47
CA CYS A 195 18.65 9.51 5.19
C CYS A 195 18.90 9.61 6.69
N ASP A 196 20.05 10.18 7.10
CA ASP A 196 20.40 10.37 8.51
C ASP A 196 19.46 11.39 9.19
N ILE A 197 19.23 12.55 8.55
CA ILE A 197 18.32 13.60 9.06
C ILE A 197 16.89 13.06 9.23
N LEU A 198 16.44 12.24 8.30
CA LEU A 198 15.07 11.71 8.26
C LEU A 198 14.94 10.37 9.01
N ALA A 199 16.00 9.90 9.64
CA ALA A 199 16.07 8.62 10.36
C ALA A 199 15.54 7.44 9.49
N ILE A 200 15.92 7.43 8.21
CA ILE A 200 15.59 6.37 7.28
C ILE A 200 16.41 5.13 7.62
N LYS A 201 15.74 4.00 7.74
CA LYS A 201 16.39 2.71 7.90
C LYS A 201 16.60 2.07 6.53
N GLY A 202 17.83 1.67 6.24
CA GLY A 202 18.24 1.15 4.95
C GLY A 202 19.16 2.11 4.19
N LYS A 203 19.67 1.66 3.04
CA LYS A 203 20.58 2.44 2.20
C LYS A 203 19.90 2.81 0.87
N ILE A 204 20.07 4.06 0.47
CA ILE A 204 19.68 4.54 -0.85
C ILE A 204 20.94 4.98 -1.57
N ILE A 205 21.20 4.42 -2.74
CA ILE A 205 22.38 4.63 -3.56
C ILE A 205 21.91 5.17 -4.90
N PRO A 206 22.29 6.39 -5.27
CA PRO A 206 21.99 6.97 -6.58
C PRO A 206 22.78 6.31 -7.70
#